data_f2952d3f5cad4372476139a573c8911a
#
_entry.id   f2952d3f5cad4372476139a573c8911a
#
_cell.length_a   1.000
_cell.length_b   1.000
_cell.length_c   1.000
_cell.angle_alpha   90.00
_cell.angle_beta   90.00
_cell.angle_gamma   90.00
#
_symmetry.space_group_name_H-M   'P 1'
#
loop_
_entity.id
_entity.type
_entity.pdbx_description
1 polymer ?
#
loop_
_entity_poly.entity_id
_entity_poly.type
_entity_poly.pdbx_seq_one_letter_code
_entity_poly.pdbx_strand_id
1 'polypeptide(L)'
;MFLAVLGTVVFLSSTAYASFWGGKCKGKECPMMADKEHCQCPIADKFMMKAHFLLENKSEVGLTDDQVTTIKGLKLQMEKDSIRQSADMKTFELDLKSKLSEDKVDVDGTNALIDQNFTSASAAAKSNLATYAKLKSLLSPDQITKMKALYEQKEKKEKTEEKDK
;
A
#
# COMPACT_ATOMS: atom_id res chain seq x y z
N MET A 1 -24.34 -29.31 50.71
CA MET A 1 -23.08 -28.58 50.53
C MET A 1 -22.86 -28.35 49.04
N PHE A 2 -23.33 -27.20 48.52
CA PHE A 2 -23.17 -26.85 47.11
C PHE A 2 -22.07 -25.78 47.01
N LEU A 3 -20.96 -26.10 46.33
CA LEU A 3 -19.88 -25.18 46.03
C LEU A 3 -20.19 -24.51 44.67
N ALA A 4 -20.51 -23.23 44.73
CA ALA A 4 -20.64 -22.40 43.54
C ALA A 4 -19.23 -21.96 43.09
N VAL A 5 -18.83 -22.38 41.89
CA VAL A 5 -17.62 -21.91 41.23
C VAL A 5 -17.98 -20.71 40.39
N LEU A 6 -17.64 -19.52 40.88
CA LEU A 6 -17.72 -18.26 40.13
C LEU A 6 -16.58 -18.19 39.10
N GLY A 7 -16.90 -18.48 37.85
CA GLY A 7 -15.98 -18.26 36.73
C GLY A 7 -15.89 -16.78 36.35
N THR A 8 -14.80 -16.14 36.71
CA THR A 8 -14.46 -14.78 36.23
C THR A 8 -14.07 -14.83 34.79
N VAL A 9 -14.96 -14.36 33.90
CA VAL A 9 -14.65 -14.11 32.49
C VAL A 9 -13.84 -12.83 32.41
N VAL A 10 -12.52 -12.99 32.19
CA VAL A 10 -11.62 -11.87 31.89
C VAL A 10 -11.87 -11.43 30.45
N PHE A 11 -12.58 -10.32 30.27
CA PHE A 11 -12.65 -9.61 29.00
C PHE A 11 -11.28 -8.97 28.71
N LEU A 12 -10.46 -9.66 27.92
CA LEU A 12 -9.30 -9.03 27.28
C LEU A 12 -9.81 -8.13 26.18
N SER A 13 -9.89 -6.85 26.48
CA SER A 13 -10.18 -5.78 25.51
C SER A 13 -9.02 -5.69 24.50
N SER A 14 -9.21 -6.32 23.34
CA SER A 14 -8.30 -6.20 22.20
C SER A 14 -8.52 -4.88 21.47
N THR A 15 -8.01 -3.77 22.04
CA THR A 15 -8.00 -2.43 21.40
C THR A 15 -6.80 -2.21 20.46
N ALA A 16 -6.20 -3.28 19.94
CA ALA A 16 -4.96 -3.19 19.15
C ALA A 16 -5.16 -3.22 17.62
N TYR A 17 -6.39 -3.33 17.10
CA TYR A 17 -6.61 -3.49 15.64
C TYR A 17 -6.89 -2.20 14.86
N ALA A 18 -7.13 -1.08 15.54
CA ALA A 18 -7.52 0.17 14.87
C ALA A 18 -6.35 1.04 14.37
N SER A 19 -5.10 0.71 14.72
CA SER A 19 -3.95 1.58 14.40
C SER A 19 -3.21 1.23 13.11
N PHE A 20 -3.55 0.12 12.46
CA PHE A 20 -2.81 -0.32 11.26
C PHE A 20 -3.29 0.31 9.95
N TRP A 21 -4.51 0.89 9.92
CA TRP A 21 -5.11 1.47 8.72
C TRP A 21 -5.25 2.99 8.72
N GLY A 22 -4.85 3.65 9.80
CA GLY A 22 -5.00 5.10 10.00
C GLY A 22 -3.72 5.89 9.78
N GLY A 23 -2.97 5.66 8.71
CA GLY A 23 -1.90 6.55 8.29
C GLY A 23 -2.48 7.89 7.85
N LYS A 24 -2.55 8.89 8.77
CA LYS A 24 -2.83 10.27 8.41
C LYS A 24 -1.79 10.73 7.40
N CYS A 25 -2.17 10.81 6.13
CA CYS A 25 -1.42 11.56 5.13
C CYS A 25 -1.35 13.01 5.60
N LYS A 26 -0.25 13.41 6.25
CA LYS A 26 0.06 14.83 6.48
C LYS A 26 0.31 15.43 5.10
N GLY A 27 -0.63 16.26 4.66
CA GLY A 27 -0.62 16.89 3.36
C GLY A 27 0.68 17.63 3.09
N LYS A 28 1.41 17.12 2.11
CA LYS A 28 2.18 17.89 1.15
C LYS A 28 1.79 17.32 -0.20
N GLU A 29 1.36 18.19 -1.06
CA GLU A 29 0.82 17.92 -2.37
C GLU A 29 1.81 17.07 -3.19
N CYS A 30 1.45 15.81 -3.46
CA CYS A 30 2.08 15.07 -4.55
C CYS A 30 1.55 15.66 -5.85
N PRO A 31 2.40 16.28 -6.70
CA PRO A 31 1.95 16.95 -7.92
C PRO A 31 1.33 16.02 -8.98
N MET A 32 1.33 14.72 -8.75
CA MET A 32 0.82 13.73 -9.70
C MET A 32 -0.51 13.06 -9.32
N MET A 33 -1.17 13.49 -8.22
CA MET A 33 -2.45 12.90 -7.80
C MET A 33 -3.44 13.99 -7.38
N ALA A 34 -4.24 14.45 -8.33
CA ALA A 34 -5.32 15.41 -8.11
C ALA A 34 -6.55 14.82 -7.39
N ASP A 35 -6.58 13.52 -7.10
CA ASP A 35 -7.71 12.86 -6.44
C ASP A 35 -7.32 12.37 -5.05
N LYS A 36 -7.86 13.07 -4.03
CA LYS A 36 -7.65 12.85 -2.59
C LYS A 36 -8.33 11.59 -2.02
N GLU A 37 -8.87 10.72 -2.84
CA GLU A 37 -9.70 9.58 -2.39
C GLU A 37 -9.02 8.21 -2.42
N HIS A 38 -7.72 8.11 -2.72
CA HIS A 38 -7.05 6.81 -2.80
C HIS A 38 -6.29 6.51 -1.51
N CYS A 39 -6.85 5.63 -0.70
CA CYS A 39 -6.12 4.92 0.34
C CYS A 39 -5.16 3.92 -0.35
N GLN A 40 -4.01 4.42 -0.84
CA GLN A 40 -3.03 3.61 -1.55
C GLN A 40 -2.35 2.63 -0.60
N CYS A 41 -2.14 1.40 -1.06
CA CYS A 41 -1.37 0.40 -0.31
C CYS A 41 0.07 0.91 -0.10
N PRO A 42 0.56 1.05 1.15
CA PRO A 42 1.91 1.58 1.42
C PRO A 42 3.03 0.83 0.69
N ILE A 43 2.78 -0.43 0.29
CA ILE A 43 3.74 -1.25 -0.47
C ILE A 43 3.79 -0.77 -1.92
N ALA A 44 2.63 -0.49 -2.52
CA ALA A 44 2.54 0.02 -3.89
C ALA A 44 3.21 1.40 -4.00
N ASP A 45 2.96 2.29 -3.03
CA ASP A 45 3.60 3.61 -3.00
C ASP A 45 5.13 3.52 -2.92
N LYS A 46 5.64 2.70 -1.99
CA LYS A 46 7.08 2.47 -1.86
C LYS A 46 7.68 1.85 -3.12
N PHE A 47 6.95 0.96 -3.78
CA PHE A 47 7.38 0.40 -5.05
C PHE A 47 7.46 1.48 -6.12
N MET A 48 6.38 2.26 -6.30
CA MET A 48 6.28 3.28 -7.34
C MET A 48 7.35 4.36 -7.20
N MET A 49 7.55 4.87 -5.97
CA MET A 49 8.62 5.83 -5.67
C MET A 49 10.00 5.26 -6.02
N LYS A 50 10.29 4.03 -5.62
CA LYS A 50 11.58 3.40 -5.89
C LYS A 50 11.79 3.10 -7.38
N ALA A 51 10.77 2.58 -8.08
CA ALA A 51 10.84 2.30 -9.50
C ALA A 51 11.04 3.59 -10.31
N HIS A 52 10.32 4.65 -9.97
CA HIS A 52 10.48 5.96 -10.60
C HIS A 52 11.89 6.51 -10.40
N PHE A 53 12.38 6.54 -9.16
CA PHE A 53 13.72 6.99 -8.84
C PHE A 53 14.81 6.24 -9.61
N LEU A 54 14.70 4.90 -9.70
CA LEU A 54 15.63 4.06 -10.44
C LEU A 54 15.65 4.38 -11.93
N LEU A 55 14.48 4.62 -12.53
CA LEU A 55 14.36 4.94 -13.94
C LEU A 55 14.90 6.35 -14.26
N GLU A 56 14.71 7.32 -13.38
CA GLU A 56 15.26 8.67 -13.52
C GLU A 56 16.78 8.70 -13.40
N ASN A 57 17.33 7.90 -12.49
CA ASN A 57 18.77 7.88 -12.20
C ASN A 57 19.46 6.64 -12.79
N LYS A 58 18.92 6.09 -13.90
CA LYS A 58 19.38 4.84 -14.50
C LYS A 58 20.87 4.80 -14.82
N SER A 59 21.42 5.90 -15.31
CA SER A 59 22.85 6.04 -15.67
C SER A 59 23.73 6.07 -14.44
N GLU A 60 23.34 6.84 -13.40
CA GLU A 60 24.12 7.01 -12.16
C GLU A 60 24.11 5.74 -11.30
N VAL A 61 22.97 5.05 -11.26
CA VAL A 61 22.85 3.72 -10.63
C VAL A 61 23.58 2.65 -11.44
N GLY A 62 23.71 2.84 -12.76
CA GLY A 62 24.30 1.86 -13.67
C GLY A 62 23.37 0.70 -13.97
N LEU A 63 22.09 1.00 -14.27
CA LEU A 63 21.12 -0.03 -14.68
C LEU A 63 21.40 -0.50 -16.10
N THR A 64 21.28 -1.80 -16.33
CA THR A 64 21.29 -2.37 -17.68
C THR A 64 19.98 -2.11 -18.41
N ASP A 65 19.96 -2.20 -19.74
CA ASP A 65 18.74 -2.02 -20.53
C ASP A 65 17.68 -3.09 -20.20
N ASP A 66 18.09 -4.31 -19.89
CA ASP A 66 17.20 -5.37 -19.43
C ASP A 66 16.55 -5.06 -18.08
N GLN A 67 17.34 -4.50 -17.15
CA GLN A 67 16.81 -4.03 -15.85
C GLN A 67 15.81 -2.88 -16.05
N VAL A 68 16.15 -1.92 -16.89
CA VAL A 68 15.25 -0.79 -17.21
C VAL A 68 13.92 -1.29 -17.80
N THR A 69 13.99 -2.22 -18.77
CA THR A 69 12.82 -2.81 -19.40
C THR A 69 11.97 -3.57 -18.38
N THR A 70 12.61 -4.37 -17.53
CA THR A 70 11.91 -5.12 -16.47
C THR A 70 11.25 -4.19 -15.46
N ILE A 71 11.94 -3.13 -15.01
CA ILE A 71 11.39 -2.16 -14.06
C ILE A 71 10.18 -1.43 -14.65
N LYS A 72 10.22 -1.03 -15.92
CA LYS A 72 9.09 -0.43 -16.64
C LYS A 72 7.89 -1.38 -16.69
N GLY A 73 8.13 -2.67 -16.99
CA GLY A 73 7.10 -3.70 -17.03
C GLY A 73 6.44 -3.90 -15.64
N LEU A 74 7.24 -4.00 -14.58
CA LEU A 74 6.75 -4.11 -13.20
C LEU A 74 5.95 -2.87 -12.78
N LYS A 75 6.41 -1.67 -13.18
CA LYS A 75 5.70 -0.42 -12.90
C LYS A 75 4.32 -0.40 -13.56
N LEU A 76 4.26 -0.71 -14.86
CA LEU A 76 3.00 -0.77 -15.59
C LEU A 76 2.04 -1.82 -14.99
N GLN A 77 2.56 -2.99 -14.57
CA GLN A 77 1.75 -4.01 -13.92
C GLN A 77 1.17 -3.51 -12.60
N MET A 78 2.00 -2.88 -11.76
CA MET A 78 1.56 -2.31 -10.47
C MET A 78 0.48 -1.23 -10.68
N GLU A 79 0.63 -0.37 -11.68
CA GLU A 79 -0.37 0.65 -12.03
C GLU A 79 -1.71 0.02 -12.42
N LYS A 80 -1.68 -1.01 -13.29
CA LYS A 80 -2.90 -1.75 -13.68
C LYS A 80 -3.58 -2.43 -12.49
N ASP A 81 -2.78 -3.03 -11.61
CA ASP A 81 -3.30 -3.72 -10.42
C ASP A 81 -3.90 -2.72 -9.42
N SER A 82 -3.30 -1.55 -9.25
CA SER A 82 -3.84 -0.47 -8.42
C SER A 82 -5.17 0.07 -8.95
N ILE A 83 -5.30 0.26 -10.27
CA ILE A 83 -6.56 0.67 -10.90
C ILE A 83 -7.64 -0.37 -10.65
N ARG A 84 -7.32 -1.66 -10.82
CA ARG A 84 -8.27 -2.75 -10.58
C ARG A 84 -8.71 -2.81 -9.12
N GLN A 85 -7.77 -2.72 -8.18
CA GLN A 85 -8.08 -2.68 -6.74
C GLN A 85 -8.99 -1.51 -6.36
N SER A 86 -8.76 -0.32 -6.95
CA SER A 86 -9.63 0.84 -6.74
C SER A 86 -11.03 0.60 -7.26
N ALA A 87 -11.17 0.00 -8.43
CA ALA A 87 -12.48 -0.34 -9.00
C ALA A 87 -13.21 -1.37 -8.14
N ASP A 88 -12.51 -2.42 -7.68
CA ASP A 88 -13.07 -3.46 -6.81
C ASP A 88 -13.55 -2.88 -5.47
N MET A 89 -12.76 -1.99 -4.86
CA MET A 89 -13.14 -1.30 -3.62
C MET A 89 -14.37 -0.43 -3.83
N LYS A 90 -14.43 0.31 -4.94
CA LYS A 90 -15.60 1.15 -5.26
C LYS A 90 -16.87 0.33 -5.47
N THR A 91 -16.75 -0.81 -6.14
CA THR A 91 -17.86 -1.75 -6.32
C THR A 91 -18.32 -2.29 -4.96
N PHE A 92 -17.39 -2.72 -4.12
CA PHE A 92 -17.70 -3.18 -2.76
C PHE A 92 -18.45 -2.13 -1.94
N GLU A 93 -18.00 -0.86 -1.98
CA GLU A 93 -18.67 0.25 -1.27
C GLU A 93 -20.12 0.42 -1.74
N LEU A 94 -20.38 0.34 -3.06
CA LEU A 94 -21.72 0.45 -3.64
C LEU A 94 -22.61 -0.73 -3.23
N ASP A 95 -22.08 -1.95 -3.30
CA ASP A 95 -22.81 -3.17 -2.94
C ASP A 95 -23.13 -3.19 -1.45
N LEU A 96 -22.17 -2.80 -0.61
CA LEU A 96 -22.38 -2.68 0.84
C LEU A 96 -23.45 -1.64 1.15
N LYS A 97 -23.38 -0.47 0.53
CA LYS A 97 -24.37 0.60 0.70
C LYS A 97 -25.76 0.13 0.26
N SER A 98 -25.86 -0.60 -0.84
CA SER A 98 -27.14 -1.18 -1.31
C SER A 98 -27.72 -2.13 -0.27
N LYS A 99 -26.92 -3.09 0.23
CA LYS A 99 -27.36 -4.05 1.25
C LYS A 99 -27.80 -3.40 2.55
N LEU A 100 -27.11 -2.34 2.98
CA LEU A 100 -27.47 -1.59 4.19
C LEU A 100 -28.69 -0.69 4.03
N SER A 101 -29.14 -0.41 2.81
CA SER A 101 -30.35 0.38 2.54
C SER A 101 -31.65 -0.45 2.49
N GLU A 102 -31.56 -1.77 2.59
CA GLU A 102 -32.72 -2.67 2.65
C GLU A 102 -33.46 -2.52 3.99
N ASP A 103 -34.79 -2.61 3.99
CA ASP A 103 -35.61 -2.53 5.21
C ASP A 103 -35.23 -3.58 6.26
N LYS A 104 -34.75 -4.74 5.81
CA LYS A 104 -34.20 -5.81 6.64
C LYS A 104 -32.80 -6.16 6.17
N VAL A 105 -31.82 -5.87 7.02
CA VAL A 105 -30.42 -6.17 6.72
C VAL A 105 -30.19 -7.67 6.67
N ASP A 106 -29.73 -8.16 5.52
CA ASP A 106 -29.22 -9.52 5.34
C ASP A 106 -27.81 -9.62 5.91
N VAL A 107 -27.71 -9.99 7.19
CA VAL A 107 -26.42 -10.06 7.92
C VAL A 107 -25.48 -11.08 7.29
N ASP A 108 -25.98 -12.26 6.91
CA ASP A 108 -25.14 -13.34 6.37
C ASP A 108 -24.59 -12.97 4.99
N GLY A 109 -25.43 -12.45 4.11
CA GLY A 109 -25.00 -11.98 2.80
C GLY A 109 -24.07 -10.77 2.86
N THR A 110 -24.27 -9.90 3.84
CA THR A 110 -23.36 -8.74 4.05
C THR A 110 -22.01 -9.19 4.59
N ASN A 111 -21.98 -10.14 5.51
CA ASN A 111 -20.74 -10.73 6.02
C ASN A 111 -19.96 -11.43 4.89
N ALA A 112 -20.65 -12.21 4.03
CA ALA A 112 -20.01 -12.84 2.88
C ALA A 112 -19.36 -11.83 1.92
N LEU A 113 -20.04 -10.70 1.66
CA LEU A 113 -19.49 -9.60 0.85
C LEU A 113 -18.22 -8.98 1.50
N ILE A 114 -18.26 -8.77 2.81
CA ILE A 114 -17.11 -8.26 3.58
C ILE A 114 -15.92 -9.23 3.48
N ASP A 115 -16.15 -10.52 3.74
CA ASP A 115 -15.10 -11.55 3.70
C ASP A 115 -14.49 -11.68 2.30
N GLN A 116 -15.29 -11.60 1.25
CA GLN A 116 -14.81 -11.59 -0.13
C GLN A 116 -13.90 -10.40 -0.40
N ASN A 117 -14.29 -9.20 0.03
CA ASN A 117 -13.50 -7.99 -0.15
C ASN A 117 -12.15 -8.07 0.60
N PHE A 118 -12.15 -8.51 1.86
CA PHE A 118 -10.91 -8.68 2.63
C PHE A 118 -10.00 -9.75 2.04
N THR A 119 -10.55 -10.83 1.51
CA THR A 119 -9.78 -11.88 0.82
C THR A 119 -9.10 -11.31 -0.41
N SER A 120 -9.82 -10.57 -1.25
CA SER A 120 -9.28 -9.90 -2.44
C SER A 120 -8.22 -8.87 -2.09
N ALA A 121 -8.46 -8.02 -1.09
CA ALA A 121 -7.50 -7.02 -0.63
C ALA A 121 -6.20 -7.65 -0.09
N SER A 122 -6.33 -8.76 0.67
CA SER A 122 -5.17 -9.52 1.16
C SER A 122 -4.35 -10.13 0.02
N ALA A 123 -5.00 -10.72 -0.98
CA ALA A 123 -4.34 -11.28 -2.16
C ALA A 123 -3.59 -10.19 -2.94
N ALA A 124 -4.21 -9.04 -3.13
CA ALA A 124 -3.62 -7.89 -3.79
C ALA A 124 -2.39 -7.35 -3.03
N ALA A 125 -2.48 -7.20 -1.71
CA ALA A 125 -1.35 -6.76 -0.90
C ALA A 125 -0.15 -7.73 -0.98
N LYS A 126 -0.41 -9.04 -0.99
CA LYS A 126 0.64 -10.08 -1.17
C LYS A 126 1.27 -10.00 -2.57
N SER A 127 0.47 -9.78 -3.61
CA SER A 127 0.95 -9.58 -4.98
C SER A 127 1.85 -8.34 -5.08
N ASN A 128 1.44 -7.22 -4.48
CA ASN A 128 2.22 -5.99 -4.42
C ASN A 128 3.56 -6.20 -3.70
N LEU A 129 3.55 -6.96 -2.60
CA LEU A 129 4.77 -7.31 -1.87
C LEU A 129 5.73 -8.16 -2.72
N ALA A 130 5.20 -9.16 -3.44
CA ALA A 130 5.99 -9.99 -4.34
C ALA A 130 6.63 -9.16 -5.48
N THR A 131 5.86 -8.23 -6.05
CA THR A 131 6.35 -7.30 -7.09
C THR A 131 7.45 -6.37 -6.54
N TYR A 132 7.28 -5.86 -5.32
CA TYR A 132 8.30 -5.05 -4.65
C TYR A 132 9.57 -5.85 -4.34
N ALA A 133 9.43 -7.08 -3.87
CA ALA A 133 10.57 -7.97 -3.64
C ALA A 133 11.32 -8.25 -4.95
N LYS A 134 10.60 -8.49 -6.05
CA LYS A 134 11.19 -8.68 -7.39
C LYS A 134 11.98 -7.45 -7.84
N LEU A 135 11.45 -6.23 -7.65
CA LEU A 135 12.20 -5.00 -7.93
C LEU A 135 13.52 -4.94 -7.16
N LYS A 136 13.51 -5.30 -5.88
CA LYS A 136 14.72 -5.31 -5.05
C LYS A 136 15.75 -6.34 -5.48
N SER A 137 15.30 -7.53 -5.91
CA SER A 137 16.19 -8.62 -6.36
C SER A 137 16.82 -8.38 -7.74
N LEU A 138 16.30 -7.43 -8.52
CA LEU A 138 16.90 -7.06 -9.82
C LEU A 138 18.22 -6.29 -9.66
N LEU A 139 18.44 -5.67 -8.50
CA LEU A 139 19.56 -4.77 -8.28
C LEU A 139 20.76 -5.51 -7.69
N SER A 140 21.95 -5.24 -8.22
CA SER A 140 23.20 -5.70 -7.60
C SER A 140 23.48 -4.95 -6.28
N PRO A 141 24.34 -5.48 -5.39
CA PRO A 141 24.77 -4.79 -4.18
C PRO A 141 25.34 -3.39 -4.46
N ASP A 142 26.13 -3.23 -5.52
CA ASP A 142 26.71 -1.94 -5.91
C ASP A 142 25.63 -0.95 -6.36
N GLN A 143 24.65 -1.40 -7.14
CA GLN A 143 23.51 -0.58 -7.55
C GLN A 143 22.67 -0.14 -6.36
N ILE A 144 22.46 -1.00 -5.38
CA ILE A 144 21.77 -0.66 -4.12
C ILE A 144 22.54 0.42 -3.36
N THR A 145 23.85 0.31 -3.28
CA THR A 145 24.72 1.29 -2.60
C THR A 145 24.67 2.65 -3.29
N LYS A 146 24.80 2.67 -4.62
CA LYS A 146 24.70 3.90 -5.42
C LYS A 146 23.32 4.55 -5.28
N MET A 147 22.25 3.77 -5.36
CA MET A 147 20.90 4.26 -5.17
C MET A 147 20.72 4.94 -3.80
N LYS A 148 21.23 4.34 -2.71
CA LYS A 148 21.16 4.92 -1.36
C LYS A 148 21.91 6.24 -1.28
N ALA A 149 23.12 6.30 -1.83
CA ALA A 149 23.92 7.53 -1.84
C ALA A 149 23.21 8.68 -2.58
N LEU A 150 22.57 8.37 -3.72
CA LEU A 150 21.78 9.35 -4.48
C LEU A 150 20.54 9.84 -3.71
N TYR A 151 19.86 8.96 -2.97
CA TYR A 151 18.75 9.37 -2.08
C TYR A 151 19.22 10.36 -1.02
N GLU A 152 20.31 10.05 -0.32
CA GLU A 152 20.88 10.92 0.72
C GLU A 152 21.31 12.29 0.16
N GLN A 153 21.84 12.32 -1.06
CA GLN A 153 22.21 13.58 -1.72
C GLN A 153 20.98 14.44 -2.04
N LYS A 154 19.88 13.83 -2.54
CA LYS A 154 18.63 14.55 -2.83
C LYS A 154 18.01 15.11 -1.55
N GLU A 155 17.93 14.31 -0.49
CA GLU A 155 17.40 14.79 0.79
C GLU A 155 18.22 15.96 1.40
N LYS A 156 19.53 15.94 1.23
CA LYS A 156 20.40 17.04 1.70
C LYS A 156 20.17 18.33 0.91
N LYS A 157 19.97 18.22 -0.41
CA LYS A 157 19.69 19.38 -1.28
C LYS A 157 18.34 20.01 -0.93
N GLU A 158 17.29 19.21 -0.78
CA GLU A 158 15.95 19.70 -0.41
C GLU A 158 15.96 20.43 0.94
N LYS A 159 16.69 19.91 1.94
CA LYS A 159 16.81 20.53 3.27
C LYS A 159 17.62 21.84 3.25
N THR A 160 18.54 22.03 2.31
CA THR A 160 19.29 23.31 2.16
C THR A 160 18.41 24.35 1.47
N GLU A 161 17.68 23.99 0.44
CA GLU A 161 16.78 24.91 -0.29
C GLU A 161 15.58 25.38 0.58
N GLU A 162 15.16 24.59 1.55
CA GLU A 162 14.07 24.96 2.49
C GLU A 162 14.54 25.93 3.59
N LYS A 163 15.85 25.99 3.86
CA LYS A 163 16.43 26.92 4.85
C LYS A 163 16.73 28.31 4.29
N ASP A 164 16.84 28.42 2.98
CA ASP A 164 17.18 29.67 2.29
C ASP A 164 15.93 30.45 1.80
N LYS A 165 14.72 29.97 2.15
CA LYS A 165 13.42 30.60 1.92
C LYS A 165 12.79 31.14 3.20
#